data_9935949641c1b64c730eab1299c61290
#
_entry.id   9935949641c1b64c730eab1299c61290
#
_cell.length_a   1.000
_cell.length_b   1.000
_cell.length_c   1.000
_cell.angle_alpha   90.00
_cell.angle_beta   90.00
_cell.angle_gamma   90.00
#
_symmetry.space_group_name_H-M   'P 1'
#
loop_
_entity.id
_entity.type
_entity.pdbx_description
1 polymer ?
#
loop_
_entity_poly.entity_id
_entity_poly.type
_entity_poly.pdbx_seq_one_letter_code
_entity_poly.pdbx_strand_id
1 'polypeptide(L)'
;MVYNVLKYNIVDDEIEAVIEYYESLSISLGIRAENEMLSSLLHLKNHAHNYLLLSDNIHRRIPVKSFPYMFVYSIEDDIVIVKMLFPQKDDPAKLWERLIS
;
A
#
# COMPACT_ATOMS: atom_id res chain seq x y z
N MET A 1 15.74 11.39 -5.79
CA MET A 1 15.19 10.79 -7.01
C MET A 1 13.68 10.87 -6.98
N VAL A 2 13.06 11.20 -8.08
CA VAL A 2 11.58 11.24 -8.20
C VAL A 2 11.13 10.00 -8.97
N TYR A 3 10.18 9.27 -8.37
CA TYR A 3 9.62 8.07 -8.99
C TYR A 3 8.27 8.36 -9.63
N ASN A 4 7.97 7.64 -10.71
CA ASN A 4 6.64 7.60 -11.29
C ASN A 4 5.88 6.45 -10.61
N VAL A 5 4.83 6.77 -9.87
CA VAL A 5 4.08 5.78 -9.07
C VAL A 5 2.84 5.32 -9.83
N LEU A 6 2.82 4.04 -10.15
CA LEU A 6 1.70 3.38 -10.81
C LEU A 6 1.04 2.40 -9.84
N LYS A 7 -0.25 2.11 -10.05
CA LYS A 7 -0.99 1.16 -9.22
C LYS A 7 -1.67 0.11 -10.10
N TYR A 8 -1.72 -1.14 -9.62
CA TYR A 8 -2.63 -2.13 -10.19
C TYR A 8 -4.06 -1.68 -9.91
N ASN A 9 -4.97 -2.01 -10.83
CA ASN A 9 -6.38 -1.61 -10.69
C ASN A 9 -7.03 -2.10 -9.39
N ILE A 10 -6.65 -3.30 -8.93
CA ILE A 10 -7.18 -3.85 -7.69
C ILE A 10 -6.89 -2.97 -6.46
N VAL A 11 -5.81 -2.19 -6.52
CA VAL A 11 -5.42 -1.33 -5.38
C VAL A 11 -6.48 -0.27 -5.11
N ASP A 12 -7.05 0.31 -6.15
CA ASP A 12 -8.10 1.32 -5.97
C ASP A 12 -9.34 0.72 -5.31
N ASP A 13 -9.71 -0.51 -5.69
CA ASP A 13 -10.83 -1.22 -5.06
C ASP A 13 -10.53 -1.55 -3.60
N GLU A 14 -9.30 -1.93 -3.31
CA GLU A 14 -8.88 -2.23 -1.94
C GLU A 14 -8.87 -0.99 -1.05
N ILE A 15 -8.40 0.14 -1.58
CA ILE A 15 -8.46 1.42 -0.88
C ILE A 15 -9.91 1.79 -0.57
N GLU A 16 -10.78 1.68 -1.55
CA GLU A 16 -12.19 2.02 -1.38
C GLU A 16 -12.87 1.14 -0.34
N ALA A 17 -12.58 -0.15 -0.33
CA ALA A 17 -13.13 -1.07 0.67
C ALA A 17 -12.70 -0.70 2.09
N VAL A 18 -11.45 -0.28 2.27
CA VAL A 18 -10.95 0.17 3.58
C VAL A 18 -11.65 1.46 4.01
N ILE A 19 -11.79 2.42 3.09
CA ILE A 19 -12.50 3.68 3.38
C ILE A 19 -13.93 3.39 3.82
N GLU A 20 -14.65 2.56 3.07
CA GLU A 20 -16.05 2.21 3.38
C GLU A 20 -16.17 1.56 4.76
N TYR A 21 -15.25 0.67 5.11
CA TYR A 21 -15.25 0.04 6.42
C TYR A 21 -15.15 1.08 7.54
N TYR A 22 -14.18 1.97 7.47
CA TYR A 22 -13.98 2.98 8.51
C TYR A 22 -15.08 4.04 8.49
N GLU A 23 -15.59 4.40 7.32
CA GLU A 23 -16.71 5.32 7.18
C GLU A 23 -17.98 4.77 7.84
N SER A 24 -18.18 3.43 7.80
CA SER A 24 -19.30 2.78 8.48
C SER A 24 -19.24 2.93 10.01
N LEU A 25 -18.02 3.09 10.54
CA LEU A 25 -17.83 3.35 11.97
C LEU A 25 -17.97 4.83 12.31
N SER A 26 -17.43 5.70 11.46
CA SER A 26 -17.51 7.15 11.63
C SER A 26 -17.03 7.81 10.33
N ILE A 27 -17.71 8.89 9.92
CA ILE A 27 -17.34 9.64 8.71
C ILE A 27 -15.91 10.16 8.84
N SER A 28 -15.55 10.68 10.02
CA SER A 28 -14.22 11.23 10.24
C SER A 28 -13.12 10.16 10.16
N LEU A 29 -13.41 8.93 10.58
CA LEU A 29 -12.45 7.83 10.44
C LEU A 29 -12.25 7.44 8.98
N GLY A 30 -13.30 7.45 8.18
CA GLY A 30 -13.19 7.20 6.74
C GLY A 30 -12.31 8.22 6.05
N ILE A 31 -12.52 9.50 6.34
CA ILE A 31 -11.70 10.60 5.80
C ILE A 31 -10.24 10.44 6.21
N ARG A 32 -10.01 10.12 7.48
CA ARG A 32 -8.67 9.95 8.01
C ARG A 32 -7.95 8.75 7.37
N ALA A 33 -8.65 7.65 7.19
CA ALA A 33 -8.08 6.46 6.52
C ALA A 33 -7.68 6.80 5.08
N GLU A 34 -8.53 7.49 4.33
CA GLU A 34 -8.23 7.94 2.98
C GLU A 34 -6.98 8.83 2.96
N ASN A 35 -6.93 9.83 3.83
CA ASN A 35 -5.80 10.75 3.88
C ASN A 35 -4.48 10.04 4.21
N GLU A 36 -4.49 9.10 5.14
CA GLU A 36 -3.29 8.36 5.52
C GLU A 36 -2.83 7.42 4.40
N MET A 37 -3.76 6.78 3.68
CA MET A 37 -3.40 5.94 2.53
C MET A 37 -2.81 6.77 1.40
N LEU A 38 -3.43 7.91 1.07
CA LEU A 38 -2.90 8.82 0.05
C LEU A 38 -1.54 9.38 0.44
N SER A 39 -1.34 9.70 1.72
CA SER A 39 -0.05 10.17 2.22
C SER A 39 1.05 9.14 2.01
N SER A 40 0.77 7.86 2.29
CA SER A 40 1.72 6.78 2.04
C SER A 40 2.13 6.71 0.57
N LEU A 41 1.14 6.76 -0.34
CA LEU A 41 1.40 6.70 -1.77
C LEU A 41 2.22 7.91 -2.26
N LEU A 42 1.90 9.11 -1.76
CA LEU A 42 2.65 10.32 -2.11
C LEU A 42 4.10 10.24 -1.64
N HIS A 43 4.35 9.63 -0.49
CA HIS A 43 5.70 9.46 0.04
C HIS A 43 6.58 8.61 -0.88
N LEU A 44 5.98 7.69 -1.61
CA LEU A 44 6.72 6.82 -2.54
C LEU A 44 7.35 7.60 -3.70
N LYS A 45 6.82 8.78 -4.05
CA LYS A 45 7.37 9.57 -5.15
C LYS A 45 8.83 9.96 -4.92
N ASN A 46 9.24 10.15 -3.67
CA ASN A 46 10.59 10.60 -3.34
C ASN A 46 11.35 9.63 -2.44
N HIS A 47 10.70 8.66 -1.83
CA HIS A 47 11.29 7.84 -0.77
C HIS A 47 11.10 6.34 -0.96
N ALA A 48 10.81 5.87 -2.18
CA ALA A 48 10.47 4.47 -2.42
C ALA A 48 11.56 3.49 -1.97
N HIS A 49 12.83 3.85 -2.09
CA HIS A 49 13.96 2.98 -1.67
C HIS A 49 14.20 2.98 -0.17
N ASN A 50 13.52 3.82 0.60
CA ASN A 50 13.77 3.95 2.04
C ASN A 50 12.98 2.95 2.90
N TYR A 51 12.10 2.18 2.29
CA TYR A 51 11.20 1.27 3.02
C TYR A 51 11.69 -0.17 2.98
N LEU A 52 11.17 -0.97 3.91
CA LEU A 52 11.62 -2.34 4.15
C LEU A 52 11.50 -3.22 2.90
N LEU A 53 12.62 -3.82 2.52
CA LEU A 53 12.68 -4.82 1.48
C LEU A 53 12.21 -6.16 2.06
N LEU A 54 11.31 -6.84 1.34
CA LEU A 54 10.79 -8.14 1.76
C LEU A 54 11.80 -9.26 1.46
N SER A 55 11.50 -10.47 1.93
CA SER A 55 12.43 -11.60 1.84
C SER A 55 12.72 -12.07 0.42
N ASP A 56 11.89 -11.71 -0.56
CA ASP A 56 12.15 -12.03 -1.96
C ASP A 56 13.20 -11.10 -2.61
N ASN A 57 13.65 -10.07 -1.90
CA ASN A 57 14.59 -9.06 -2.38
C ASN A 57 14.08 -8.29 -3.61
N ILE A 58 12.78 -8.27 -3.84
CA ILE A 58 12.13 -7.58 -4.97
C ILE A 58 11.13 -6.57 -4.47
N HIS A 59 10.22 -6.99 -3.59
CA HIS A 59 9.12 -6.17 -3.12
C HIS A 59 9.48 -5.44 -1.84
N ARG A 60 8.85 -4.28 -1.66
CA ARG A 60 8.94 -3.47 -0.44
C ARG A 60 7.56 -3.21 0.10
N ARG A 61 7.49 -2.81 1.37
CA ARG A 61 6.22 -2.40 1.98
C ARG A 61 6.34 -1.02 2.61
N ILE A 62 5.28 -0.24 2.48
CA ILE A 62 5.13 1.02 3.22
C ILE A 62 3.88 0.92 4.08
N PRO A 63 4.01 1.13 5.41
CA PRO A 63 2.86 1.08 6.30
C PRO A 63 1.96 2.31 6.12
N VAL A 64 0.67 2.13 6.36
CA VAL A 64 -0.29 3.23 6.46
C VAL A 64 -0.30 3.69 7.92
N LYS A 65 -0.02 4.96 8.17
CA LYS A 65 0.04 5.51 9.52
C LYS A 65 -1.30 5.37 10.22
N SER A 66 -1.28 4.86 11.45
CA SER A 66 -2.45 4.73 12.34
C SER A 66 -3.51 3.70 11.91
N PHE A 67 -3.30 2.99 10.81
CA PHE A 67 -4.21 1.95 10.33
C PHE A 67 -3.43 0.66 10.06
N PRO A 68 -4.05 -0.52 10.30
CA PRO A 68 -3.32 -1.79 10.23
C PRO A 68 -3.18 -2.32 8.80
N TYR A 69 -2.70 -1.48 7.88
CA TYR A 69 -2.52 -1.83 6.47
C TYR A 69 -1.14 -1.41 5.98
N MET A 70 -0.73 -2.00 4.88
CA MET A 70 0.49 -1.63 4.18
C MET A 70 0.29 -1.74 2.68
N PHE A 71 0.96 -0.89 1.91
CA PHE A 71 1.07 -1.07 0.47
C PHE A 71 2.31 -1.91 0.17
N VAL A 72 2.16 -2.86 -0.73
CA VAL A 72 3.26 -3.68 -1.23
C VAL A 72 3.55 -3.24 -2.66
N TYR A 73 4.82 -2.99 -2.95
CA TYR A 73 5.23 -2.43 -4.23
C TYR A 73 6.59 -2.96 -4.65
N SER A 74 6.91 -2.81 -5.94
CA SER A 74 8.24 -3.05 -6.49
C SER A 74 8.74 -1.79 -7.17
N ILE A 75 10.06 -1.73 -7.37
CA ILE A 75 10.70 -0.61 -8.07
C ILE A 75 11.41 -1.17 -9.30
N GLU A 76 11.13 -0.58 -10.46
CA GLU A 76 11.82 -0.88 -11.71
C GLU A 76 12.32 0.45 -12.28
N ASP A 77 13.64 0.68 -12.20
CA ASP A 77 14.27 1.96 -12.56
C ASP A 77 13.65 3.12 -11.78
N ASP A 78 12.97 4.05 -12.43
CA ASP A 78 12.29 5.18 -11.79
C ASP A 78 10.78 4.95 -11.63
N ILE A 79 10.31 3.72 -11.84
CA ILE A 79 8.89 3.37 -11.75
C ILE A 79 8.64 2.57 -10.47
N VAL A 80 7.69 3.03 -9.68
CA VAL A 80 7.16 2.31 -8.52
C VAL A 80 5.84 1.68 -8.93
N ILE A 81 5.71 0.38 -8.75
CA ILE A 81 4.48 -0.34 -9.07
C ILE A 81 3.84 -0.83 -7.78
N VAL A 82 2.76 -0.19 -7.36
CA VAL A 82 1.98 -0.59 -6.18
C VAL A 82 1.05 -1.73 -6.57
N LYS A 83 1.20 -2.87 -5.90
CA LYS A 83 0.53 -4.11 -6.30
C LYS A 83 -0.64 -4.49 -5.43
N MET A 84 -0.64 -4.10 -4.15
CA MET A 84 -1.75 -4.41 -3.24
C MET A 84 -1.72 -3.51 -2.01
N LEU A 85 -2.89 -3.36 -1.40
CA LEU A 85 -3.07 -2.86 -0.04
C LEU A 85 -3.38 -4.08 0.83
N PHE A 86 -2.50 -4.42 1.76
CA PHE A 86 -2.55 -5.67 2.49
C PHE A 86 -2.69 -5.44 3.99
N PRO A 87 -3.60 -6.16 4.69
CA PRO A 87 -3.70 -6.03 6.15
C PRO A 87 -2.44 -6.56 6.82
N GLN A 88 -1.81 -5.75 7.67
CA GLN A 88 -0.53 -6.12 8.31
C GLN A 88 -0.62 -7.38 9.16
N LYS A 89 -1.79 -7.67 9.72
CA LYS A 89 -2.00 -8.82 10.62
C LYS A 89 -2.53 -10.06 9.90
N ASP A 90 -2.73 -9.98 8.60
CA ASP A 90 -3.19 -11.14 7.83
C ASP A 90 -2.04 -12.12 7.62
N ASP A 91 -2.39 -13.36 7.25
CA ASP A 91 -1.42 -14.43 7.03
C ASP A 91 -0.44 -14.05 5.91
N PRO A 92 0.88 -14.04 6.19
CA PRO A 92 1.88 -13.74 5.16
C PRO A 92 1.81 -14.65 3.94
N ALA A 93 1.34 -15.88 4.09
CA ALA A 93 1.17 -16.80 2.96
C ALA A 93 0.23 -16.22 1.90
N LYS A 94 -0.82 -15.49 2.30
CA LYS A 94 -1.76 -14.86 1.37
C LYS A 94 -1.08 -13.77 0.53
N LEU A 95 -0.15 -13.04 1.13
CA LEU A 95 0.62 -12.03 0.42
C LEU A 95 1.45 -12.69 -0.69
N TRP A 96 2.18 -13.74 -0.34
CA TRP A 96 3.03 -14.43 -1.30
C TRP A 96 2.24 -15.10 -2.41
N GLU A 97 1.10 -15.71 -2.09
CA GLU A 97 0.21 -16.28 -3.08
C GLU A 97 -0.23 -15.23 -4.12
N ARG A 98 -0.54 -14.02 -3.67
CA ARG A 98 -0.95 -12.94 -4.57
C ARG A 98 0.18 -12.46 -5.45
N LEU A 99 1.42 -12.45 -4.94
CA LEU A 99 2.58 -11.96 -5.69
C LEU A 99 3.04 -12.93 -6.78
N ILE A 100 2.80 -14.22 -6.60
CA ILE A 100 3.22 -15.24 -7.57
C ILE A 100 2.13 -15.65 -8.56
N SER A 101 0.90 -15.24 -8.35
CA SER A 101 -0.23 -15.63 -9.23
C SER A 101 -0.43 -14.66 -10.40
#